data_9c2035d0ada58cdd6e39e11400f12896
#
_entry.id   9c2035d0ada58cdd6e39e11400f12896
#
_cell.length_a   1.000
_cell.length_b   1.000
_cell.length_c   1.000
_cell.angle_alpha   90.00
_cell.angle_beta   90.00
_cell.angle_gamma   90.00
#
_symmetry.space_group_name_H-M   'P 1'
#
loop_
_entity.id
_entity.type
_entity.pdbx_description
1 polymer ?
#
loop_
_entity_poly.entity_id
_entity_poly.type
_entity_poly.pdbx_seq_one_letter_code
_entity_poly.pdbx_strand_id
1 'polypeptide(L)'
;MRIDRAALADLARGAAFLGSGGGGDPYYGLLLAEAAIARCGGFDLIAPADLADDALVAPCGWIGAPTVSVEKLPNGGETVAGLRRLEALMGRRIDAVLPVEIGGGNGLAPFVAAAELGVPVVDCDGMGRAFPESQMVIFNIRGLSACPSVLTAACGSLAVIETDNNLTHERVARGLSVALGGIAHMVEYPLTGAQARQHSIPGSVSTAIAIGKAIRTARTERRDPFQALAAALGDSGLYPHCLTLFDGKITDLERETRGGFSVGRVTIDGFGDGGSRMEVLFQNENLVARQDGRVRAMVPDLITIMDRETADTITTERLKYGQRVKVIAASAPSMLREPAALSLVGPAAFGLGPDFTPIEILNQGEGA
;
A
#
# COMPACT_ATOMS: atom_id res chain seq x y z
N MET A 1 -19.50 -8.49 -2.14
CA MET A 1 -18.91 -9.74 -1.55
C MET A 1 -18.84 -9.58 -0.04
N ARG A 2 -19.05 -10.66 0.73
CA ARG A 2 -18.85 -10.60 2.19
C ARG A 2 -17.43 -11.02 2.55
N ILE A 3 -16.76 -10.23 3.36
CA ILE A 3 -15.39 -10.48 3.85
C ILE A 3 -15.50 -11.11 5.23
N ASP A 4 -15.02 -12.34 5.34
CA ASP A 4 -14.88 -13.08 6.60
C ASP A 4 -13.43 -13.05 7.12
N ARG A 5 -13.18 -13.74 8.21
CA ARG A 5 -11.85 -13.83 8.82
C ARG A 5 -10.78 -14.42 7.90
N ALA A 6 -11.15 -15.41 7.07
CA ALA A 6 -10.20 -16.04 6.15
C ALA A 6 -9.82 -15.07 5.02
N ALA A 7 -10.80 -14.36 4.48
CA ALA A 7 -10.58 -13.34 3.47
C ALA A 7 -9.74 -12.15 4.00
N LEU A 8 -9.90 -11.76 5.28
CA LEU A 8 -9.04 -10.75 5.90
C LEU A 8 -7.57 -11.18 6.00
N ALA A 9 -7.32 -12.43 6.36
CA ALA A 9 -5.96 -12.97 6.42
C ALA A 9 -5.31 -13.02 5.02
N ASP A 10 -6.10 -13.37 4.00
CA ASP A 10 -5.65 -13.32 2.61
C ASP A 10 -5.44 -11.86 2.15
N LEU A 11 -6.34 -10.92 2.49
CA LEU A 11 -6.17 -9.50 2.24
C LEU A 11 -4.85 -8.98 2.83
N ALA A 12 -4.57 -9.25 4.09
CA ALA A 12 -3.35 -8.81 4.76
C ALA A 12 -2.09 -9.29 4.03
N ARG A 13 -2.06 -10.55 3.57
CA ARG A 13 -0.94 -11.09 2.81
C ARG A 13 -0.78 -10.42 1.45
N GLY A 14 -1.87 -10.22 0.72
CA GLY A 14 -1.82 -9.54 -0.58
C GLY A 14 -1.51 -8.05 -0.46
N ALA A 15 -2.08 -7.37 0.54
CA ALA A 15 -1.77 -5.96 0.83
C ALA A 15 -0.28 -5.77 1.18
N ALA A 16 0.33 -6.70 1.94
CA ALA A 16 1.77 -6.69 2.18
C ALA A 16 2.58 -6.73 0.87
N PHE A 17 2.19 -7.58 -0.09
CA PHE A 17 2.83 -7.63 -1.40
C PHE A 17 2.66 -6.31 -2.17
N LEU A 18 1.43 -5.81 -2.25
CA LEU A 18 1.12 -4.54 -2.94
C LEU A 18 1.74 -3.32 -2.25
N GLY A 19 2.12 -3.44 -0.97
CA GLY A 19 2.87 -2.41 -0.26
C GLY A 19 4.25 -2.12 -0.84
N SER A 20 4.80 -3.02 -1.67
CA SER A 20 6.13 -2.83 -2.28
C SER A 20 7.21 -2.48 -1.23
N GLY A 21 7.12 -3.09 -0.06
CA GLY A 21 8.00 -2.87 1.08
C GLY A 21 7.52 -1.84 2.11
N GLY A 22 6.54 -1.00 1.77
CA GLY A 22 5.98 0.03 2.65
C GLY A 22 4.49 -0.14 2.95
N GLY A 23 3.79 0.98 3.25
CA GLY A 23 2.41 0.98 3.72
C GLY A 23 2.23 0.41 5.14
N GLY A 24 3.31 0.03 5.82
CA GLY A 24 3.35 -0.57 7.16
C GLY A 24 3.00 -2.05 7.18
N ASP A 25 3.43 -2.74 8.25
CA ASP A 25 3.11 -4.16 8.47
C ASP A 25 1.60 -4.34 8.68
N PRO A 26 0.92 -5.15 7.87
CA PRO A 26 -0.53 -5.36 8.01
C PRO A 26 -0.94 -6.15 9.26
N TYR A 27 0.00 -6.70 10.03
CA TYR A 27 -0.29 -7.60 11.15
C TYR A 27 -1.22 -6.98 12.19
N TYR A 28 -0.94 -5.75 12.65
CA TYR A 28 -1.78 -5.08 13.64
C TYR A 28 -3.14 -4.69 13.08
N GLY A 29 -3.19 -4.24 11.83
CA GLY A 29 -4.44 -3.95 11.12
C GLY A 29 -5.31 -5.20 11.00
N LEU A 30 -4.71 -6.35 10.71
CA LEU A 30 -5.41 -7.64 10.67
C LEU A 30 -6.02 -8.01 12.02
N LEU A 31 -5.26 -7.90 13.12
CA LEU A 31 -5.77 -8.21 14.46
C LEU A 31 -6.95 -7.32 14.85
N LEU A 32 -6.87 -6.02 14.56
CA LEU A 32 -7.97 -5.07 14.81
C LEU A 32 -9.20 -5.39 13.95
N ALA A 33 -9.02 -5.70 12.67
CA ALA A 33 -10.12 -6.08 11.77
C ALA A 33 -10.75 -7.42 12.17
N GLU A 34 -9.96 -8.41 12.61
CA GLU A 34 -10.47 -9.67 13.15
C GLU A 34 -11.30 -9.47 14.43
N ALA A 35 -10.83 -8.59 15.33
CA ALA A 35 -11.61 -8.22 16.51
C ALA A 35 -12.90 -7.50 16.13
N ALA A 36 -12.91 -6.69 15.09
CA ALA A 36 -14.10 -6.04 14.56
C ALA A 36 -15.09 -7.04 13.95
N ILE A 37 -14.62 -8.03 13.17
CA ILE A 37 -15.47 -9.13 12.65
C ILE A 37 -16.16 -9.89 13.79
N ALA A 38 -15.48 -10.14 14.88
CA ALA A 38 -16.07 -10.83 16.01
C ALA A 38 -17.31 -10.09 16.59
N ARG A 39 -17.38 -8.77 16.39
CA ARG A 39 -18.52 -7.93 16.80
C ARG A 39 -19.61 -7.82 15.74
N CYS A 40 -19.26 -7.70 14.45
CA CYS A 40 -20.22 -7.42 13.36
C CYS A 40 -20.49 -8.60 12.42
N GLY A 41 -19.76 -9.72 12.54
CA GLY A 41 -19.98 -10.94 11.75
C GLY A 41 -19.44 -10.88 10.31
N GLY A 42 -18.70 -9.83 9.93
CA GLY A 42 -18.09 -9.67 8.61
C GLY A 42 -18.38 -8.31 7.97
N PHE A 43 -17.70 -8.01 6.88
CA PHE A 43 -17.80 -6.74 6.17
C PHE A 43 -18.38 -6.94 4.78
N ASP A 44 -19.14 -5.95 4.32
CA ASP A 44 -19.58 -5.91 2.93
C ASP A 44 -18.54 -5.17 2.09
N LEU A 45 -18.02 -5.86 1.09
CA LEU A 45 -17.19 -5.28 0.02
C LEU A 45 -18.09 -5.08 -1.20
N ILE A 46 -18.27 -3.83 -1.61
CA ILE A 46 -19.10 -3.44 -2.76
C ILE A 46 -18.23 -2.95 -3.93
N ALA A 47 -18.71 -3.11 -5.16
CA ALA A 47 -18.03 -2.54 -6.30
C ALA A 47 -18.22 -1.00 -6.33
N PRO A 48 -17.26 -0.22 -6.87
CA PRO A 48 -17.47 1.21 -7.07
C PRO A 48 -18.75 1.53 -7.87
N ALA A 49 -19.15 0.65 -8.78
CA ALA A 49 -20.38 0.79 -9.57
C ALA A 49 -21.68 0.75 -8.74
N ASP A 50 -21.63 0.17 -7.55
CA ASP A 50 -22.79 0.05 -6.65
C ASP A 50 -23.03 1.33 -5.82
N LEU A 51 -22.12 2.31 -5.87
CA LEU A 51 -22.26 3.58 -5.15
C LEU A 51 -23.31 4.49 -5.82
N ALA A 52 -24.15 5.15 -5.03
CA ALA A 52 -24.96 6.27 -5.50
C ALA A 52 -24.03 7.44 -5.91
N ASP A 53 -24.44 8.26 -6.89
CA ASP A 53 -23.59 9.34 -7.42
C ASP A 53 -23.19 10.35 -6.36
N ASP A 54 -24.09 10.66 -5.44
CA ASP A 54 -23.94 11.63 -4.37
C ASP A 54 -23.48 11.00 -3.02
N ALA A 55 -23.21 9.69 -2.98
CA ALA A 55 -22.72 9.03 -1.77
C ALA A 55 -21.45 9.75 -1.25
N LEU A 56 -21.33 9.94 0.06
CA LEU A 56 -20.10 10.42 0.67
C LEU A 56 -19.18 9.22 0.94
N VAL A 57 -18.10 9.15 0.21
CA VAL A 57 -17.09 8.10 0.34
C VAL A 57 -15.83 8.67 0.97
N ALA A 58 -15.32 8.03 2.02
CA ALA A 58 -14.17 8.53 2.76
C ALA A 58 -12.97 7.57 2.64
N PRO A 59 -11.93 7.94 1.87
CA PRO A 59 -10.64 7.26 1.93
C PRO A 59 -9.99 7.42 3.30
N CYS A 60 -9.39 6.36 3.80
CA CYS A 60 -8.69 6.38 5.07
C CYS A 60 -7.44 5.50 5.07
N GLY A 61 -6.49 5.85 5.91
CA GLY A 61 -5.22 5.16 6.04
C GLY A 61 -4.39 5.70 7.21
N TRP A 62 -3.12 5.39 7.18
CA TRP A 62 -2.14 5.84 8.17
C TRP A 62 -1.08 6.70 7.49
N ILE A 63 -0.55 7.67 8.22
CA ILE A 63 0.57 8.50 7.82
C ILE A 63 1.67 8.42 8.87
N GLY A 64 2.92 8.27 8.44
CA GLY A 64 4.08 8.25 9.34
C GLY A 64 5.19 7.34 8.86
N ALA A 65 6.17 7.08 9.75
CA ALA A 65 7.27 6.18 9.46
C ALA A 65 6.90 4.73 9.84
N PRO A 66 7.01 3.75 8.93
CA PRO A 66 6.69 2.35 9.21
C PRO A 66 7.45 1.76 10.41
N THR A 67 8.69 2.22 10.65
CA THR A 67 9.49 1.82 11.81
C THR A 67 8.83 2.16 13.14
N VAL A 68 8.04 3.23 13.21
CA VAL A 68 7.33 3.66 14.42
C VAL A 68 6.09 2.79 14.68
N SER A 69 5.43 2.30 13.64
CA SER A 69 4.23 1.47 13.76
C SER A 69 4.47 0.15 14.52
N VAL A 70 5.71 -0.33 14.53
CA VAL A 70 6.10 -1.55 15.25
C VAL A 70 6.15 -1.32 16.78
N GLU A 71 6.46 -0.09 17.21
CA GLU A 71 6.62 0.26 18.62
C GLU A 71 5.37 0.94 19.20
N LYS A 72 4.64 1.68 18.38
CA LYS A 72 3.45 2.45 18.76
C LYS A 72 2.19 1.80 18.24
N LEU A 73 1.56 0.98 19.08
CA LEU A 73 0.35 0.26 18.70
C LEU A 73 -0.85 1.21 18.58
N PRO A 74 -1.71 1.02 17.55
CA PRO A 74 -2.98 1.71 17.46
C PRO A 74 -3.95 1.23 18.56
N ASN A 75 -4.83 2.11 19.04
CA ASN A 75 -5.88 1.73 19.98
C ASN A 75 -7.15 1.17 19.31
N GLY A 76 -7.27 1.35 17.98
CA GLY A 76 -8.37 0.85 17.14
C GLY A 76 -9.54 1.82 16.95
N GLY A 77 -9.55 2.95 17.65
CA GLY A 77 -10.61 3.96 17.53
C GLY A 77 -10.22 5.19 16.69
N GLU A 78 -8.97 5.32 16.30
CA GLU A 78 -8.43 6.52 15.65
C GLU A 78 -9.13 6.82 14.33
N THR A 79 -9.24 5.85 13.44
CA THR A 79 -9.88 6.02 12.12
C THR A 79 -11.35 6.40 12.30
N VAL A 80 -12.04 5.76 13.24
CA VAL A 80 -13.45 6.06 13.56
C VAL A 80 -13.62 7.50 14.05
N ALA A 81 -12.74 7.96 14.95
CA ALA A 81 -12.77 9.33 15.45
C ALA A 81 -12.56 10.34 14.29
N GLY A 82 -11.62 10.05 13.38
CA GLY A 82 -11.40 10.85 12.17
C GLY A 82 -12.62 10.93 11.27
N LEU A 83 -13.24 9.78 10.97
CA LEU A 83 -14.44 9.70 10.13
C LEU A 83 -15.64 10.42 10.76
N ARG A 84 -15.87 10.27 12.07
CA ARG A 84 -16.92 11.02 12.78
C ARG A 84 -16.68 12.53 12.74
N ARG A 85 -15.41 12.94 12.83
CA ARG A 85 -15.09 14.37 12.69
C ARG A 85 -15.32 14.85 11.25
N LEU A 86 -14.99 14.05 10.25
CA LEU A 86 -15.28 14.37 8.85
C LEU A 86 -16.80 14.48 8.61
N GLU A 87 -17.62 13.57 9.14
CA GLU A 87 -19.10 13.69 9.09
C GLU A 87 -19.58 15.03 9.62
N ALA A 88 -19.03 15.47 10.77
CA ALA A 88 -19.40 16.75 11.38
C ALA A 88 -18.96 17.95 10.53
N LEU A 89 -17.84 17.88 9.83
CA LEU A 89 -17.37 18.93 8.92
C LEU A 89 -18.21 19.00 7.66
N MET A 90 -18.57 17.84 7.09
CA MET A 90 -19.35 17.72 5.87
C MET A 90 -20.87 17.91 6.09
N GLY A 91 -21.32 17.90 7.35
CA GLY A 91 -22.74 18.01 7.69
C GLY A 91 -23.61 16.82 7.25
N ARG A 92 -23.00 15.66 6.96
CA ARG A 92 -23.68 14.43 6.51
C ARG A 92 -22.94 13.18 6.93
N ARG A 93 -23.65 12.03 6.91
CA ARG A 93 -23.09 10.71 7.21
C ARG A 93 -22.24 10.22 6.06
N ILE A 94 -21.20 9.45 6.41
CA ILE A 94 -20.41 8.70 5.44
C ILE A 94 -21.22 7.47 5.01
N ASP A 95 -21.29 7.23 3.69
CA ASP A 95 -22.04 6.13 3.09
C ASP A 95 -21.15 4.90 2.84
N ALA A 96 -19.85 5.10 2.58
CA ALA A 96 -18.87 4.05 2.39
C ALA A 96 -17.44 4.53 2.71
N VAL A 97 -16.55 3.57 2.96
CA VAL A 97 -15.12 3.83 3.14
C VAL A 97 -14.28 3.04 2.15
N LEU A 98 -13.07 3.50 1.88
CA LEU A 98 -12.10 2.77 1.06
C LEU A 98 -10.66 2.99 1.59
N PRO A 99 -9.70 2.12 1.31
CA PRO A 99 -8.30 2.39 1.62
C PRO A 99 -7.78 3.51 0.72
N VAL A 100 -7.08 4.50 1.28
CA VAL A 100 -6.39 5.50 0.45
C VAL A 100 -5.36 4.81 -0.44
N GLU A 101 -4.71 3.78 0.08
CA GLU A 101 -3.81 2.86 -0.63
C GLU A 101 -4.06 1.42 -0.20
N ILE A 102 -3.99 0.50 -1.14
CA ILE A 102 -4.16 -0.94 -0.85
C ILE A 102 -2.93 -1.56 -0.19
N GLY A 103 -1.77 -0.90 -0.27
CA GLY A 103 -0.51 -1.45 0.21
C GLY A 103 -0.39 -1.49 1.72
N GLY A 104 0.13 -2.61 2.25
CA GLY A 104 0.46 -2.76 3.66
C GLY A 104 -0.73 -2.70 4.61
N GLY A 105 -0.51 -2.16 5.81
CA GLY A 105 -1.54 -1.97 6.84
C GLY A 105 -2.67 -1.05 6.42
N ASN A 106 -2.39 -0.10 5.52
CA ASN A 106 -3.38 0.83 4.99
C ASN A 106 -4.53 0.14 4.27
N GLY A 107 -4.27 -0.99 3.60
CA GLY A 107 -5.30 -1.82 2.99
C GLY A 107 -6.33 -2.39 3.99
N LEU A 108 -6.00 -2.42 5.28
CA LEU A 108 -6.86 -2.94 6.36
C LEU A 108 -7.55 -1.84 7.18
N ALA A 109 -7.07 -0.60 7.11
CA ALA A 109 -7.59 0.51 7.90
C ALA A 109 -9.11 0.73 7.76
N PRO A 110 -9.72 0.69 6.55
CA PRO A 110 -11.15 0.92 6.39
C PRO A 110 -12.02 -0.17 7.01
N PHE A 111 -11.53 -1.41 7.15
CA PHE A 111 -12.33 -2.50 7.69
C PHE A 111 -12.65 -2.34 9.17
N VAL A 112 -11.71 -1.81 9.96
CA VAL A 112 -11.96 -1.49 11.37
C VAL A 112 -13.04 -0.42 11.49
N ALA A 113 -12.96 0.61 10.67
CA ALA A 113 -13.91 1.72 10.67
C ALA A 113 -15.30 1.30 10.15
N ALA A 114 -15.35 0.48 9.10
CA ALA A 114 -16.59 -0.03 8.52
C ALA A 114 -17.45 -0.77 9.56
N ALA A 115 -16.82 -1.54 10.45
CA ALA A 115 -17.52 -2.24 11.53
C ALA A 115 -18.25 -1.30 12.51
N GLU A 116 -17.57 -0.23 12.90
CA GLU A 116 -18.08 0.73 13.88
C GLU A 116 -19.13 1.70 13.28
N LEU A 117 -18.98 2.01 11.99
CA LEU A 117 -19.90 2.90 11.27
C LEU A 117 -21.10 2.17 10.69
N GLY A 118 -20.99 0.85 10.49
CA GLY A 118 -22.02 0.03 9.82
C GLY A 118 -22.13 0.32 8.32
N VAL A 119 -21.02 0.69 7.66
CA VAL A 119 -20.96 1.03 6.24
C VAL A 119 -20.12 0.02 5.46
N PRO A 120 -20.32 -0.14 4.14
CA PRO A 120 -19.51 -1.03 3.32
C PRO A 120 -18.11 -0.45 3.06
N VAL A 121 -17.16 -1.35 2.73
CA VAL A 121 -15.89 -1.01 2.11
C VAL A 121 -16.04 -1.08 0.60
N VAL A 122 -15.50 -0.11 -0.14
CA VAL A 122 -15.52 -0.12 -1.61
C VAL A 122 -14.30 -0.87 -2.14
N ASP A 123 -14.50 -1.73 -3.13
CA ASP A 123 -13.44 -2.50 -3.79
C ASP A 123 -12.61 -1.64 -4.75
N CYS A 124 -11.89 -0.69 -4.20
CA CYS A 124 -10.96 0.17 -4.93
C CYS A 124 -10.02 0.88 -3.94
N ASP A 125 -8.99 1.51 -4.46
CA ASP A 125 -8.10 2.39 -3.73
C ASP A 125 -7.60 3.54 -4.61
N GLY A 126 -6.76 4.41 -4.07
CA GLY A 126 -6.22 5.56 -4.78
C GLY A 126 -4.82 5.37 -5.35
N MET A 127 -4.11 4.28 -5.04
CA MET A 127 -2.68 4.16 -5.36
C MET A 127 -2.30 2.85 -6.05
N GLY A 128 -3.08 1.75 -5.90
CA GLY A 128 -2.76 0.42 -6.44
C GLY A 128 -1.49 -0.22 -5.87
N ARG A 129 -0.80 0.48 -5.00
CA ARG A 129 0.38 0.09 -4.24
C ARG A 129 0.54 1.04 -3.05
N ALA A 130 1.62 0.95 -2.26
CA ALA A 130 1.97 2.01 -1.33
C ALA A 130 2.91 3.03 -1.96
N PHE A 131 2.73 4.31 -1.58
CA PHE A 131 3.61 5.43 -1.87
C PHE A 131 3.89 6.24 -0.59
N PRO A 132 5.09 6.86 -0.48
CA PRO A 132 5.50 7.50 0.76
C PRO A 132 4.76 8.79 1.12
N GLU A 133 4.10 9.45 0.15
CA GLU A 133 3.48 10.75 0.34
C GLU A 133 1.99 10.74 -0.07
N SER A 134 1.14 11.38 0.71
CA SER A 134 -0.32 11.35 0.55
C SER A 134 -0.84 11.98 -0.76
N GLN A 135 -0.09 12.91 -1.36
CA GLN A 135 -0.47 13.47 -2.66
C GLN A 135 -0.10 12.55 -3.84
N MET A 136 0.64 11.46 -3.63
CA MET A 136 1.01 10.48 -4.65
C MET A 136 -0.15 9.51 -4.97
N VAL A 137 -1.32 10.04 -5.15
CA VAL A 137 -2.59 9.32 -5.28
C VAL A 137 -3.33 9.74 -6.55
N ILE A 138 -4.06 8.82 -7.16
CA ILE A 138 -4.79 9.10 -8.40
C ILE A 138 -5.80 10.23 -8.23
N PHE A 139 -6.38 10.41 -7.04
CA PHE A 139 -7.30 11.49 -6.73
C PHE A 139 -6.65 12.86 -6.96
N ASN A 140 -5.42 13.07 -6.47
CA ASN A 140 -4.65 14.29 -6.73
C ASN A 140 -4.30 14.45 -8.23
N ILE A 141 -3.89 13.37 -8.91
CA ILE A 141 -3.60 13.38 -10.35
C ILE A 141 -4.81 13.84 -11.17
N ARG A 142 -6.01 13.53 -10.70
CA ARG A 142 -7.29 13.96 -11.30
C ARG A 142 -7.82 15.30 -10.75
N GLY A 143 -7.02 16.03 -9.96
CA GLY A 143 -7.33 17.37 -9.49
C GLY A 143 -8.29 17.44 -8.31
N LEU A 144 -8.49 16.34 -7.56
CA LEU A 144 -9.32 16.32 -6.37
C LEU A 144 -8.53 16.81 -5.16
N SER A 145 -9.23 17.48 -4.22
CA SER A 145 -8.63 18.02 -3.00
C SER A 145 -8.58 16.96 -1.89
N ALA A 146 -7.45 16.90 -1.17
CA ALA A 146 -7.33 16.11 0.05
C ALA A 146 -8.18 16.68 1.21
N CYS A 147 -8.57 17.96 1.12
CA CYS A 147 -9.26 18.69 2.19
C CYS A 147 -10.78 18.71 2.01
N PRO A 148 -11.52 18.80 3.13
CA PRO A 148 -11.03 18.77 4.50
C PRO A 148 -10.51 17.40 4.88
N SER A 149 -9.40 17.33 5.62
CA SER A 149 -8.87 16.06 6.14
C SER A 149 -8.78 16.08 7.66
N VAL A 150 -8.75 14.88 8.25
CA VAL A 150 -8.69 14.71 9.70
C VAL A 150 -7.58 13.76 10.07
N LEU A 151 -6.69 14.23 10.93
CA LEU A 151 -5.59 13.45 11.49
C LEU A 151 -5.92 13.08 12.93
N THR A 152 -5.74 11.82 13.31
CA THR A 152 -6.01 11.31 14.66
C THR A 152 -4.87 10.44 15.17
N ALA A 153 -4.49 10.62 16.43
CA ALA A 153 -3.44 9.85 17.08
C ALA A 153 -3.99 8.93 18.16
N ALA A 154 -3.25 7.87 18.49
CA ALA A 154 -3.62 6.89 19.50
C ALA A 154 -3.83 7.51 20.91
N CYS A 155 -3.22 8.67 21.19
CA CYS A 155 -3.45 9.42 22.44
C CYS A 155 -4.77 10.21 22.48
N GLY A 156 -5.61 10.14 21.42
CA GLY A 156 -6.87 10.86 21.33
C GLY A 156 -6.76 12.30 20.78
N SER A 157 -5.54 12.75 20.44
CA SER A 157 -5.36 14.05 19.77
C SER A 157 -5.90 13.99 18.35
N LEU A 158 -6.56 15.08 17.92
CA LEU A 158 -7.16 15.22 16.61
C LEU A 158 -6.80 16.58 16.01
N ALA A 159 -6.48 16.60 14.70
CA ALA A 159 -6.29 17.82 13.93
C ALA A 159 -7.14 17.79 12.66
N VAL A 160 -7.73 18.94 12.31
CA VAL A 160 -8.36 19.18 11.01
C VAL A 160 -7.39 19.96 10.16
N ILE A 161 -7.23 19.54 8.91
CA ILE A 161 -6.31 20.17 7.96
C ILE A 161 -7.13 20.70 6.79
N GLU A 162 -6.94 21.99 6.50
CA GLU A 162 -7.43 22.66 5.29
C GLU A 162 -6.28 23.43 4.67
N THR A 163 -6.03 23.21 3.40
CA THR A 163 -4.93 23.83 2.64
C THR A 163 -5.38 24.14 1.22
N ASP A 164 -4.64 25.01 0.56
CA ASP A 164 -4.90 25.45 -0.82
C ASP A 164 -4.48 24.44 -1.89
N ASN A 165 -3.59 23.49 -1.54
CA ASN A 165 -3.14 22.45 -2.45
C ASN A 165 -2.66 21.19 -1.70
N ASN A 166 -2.63 20.05 -2.41
CA ASN A 166 -2.33 18.75 -1.83
C ASN A 166 -0.84 18.57 -1.41
N LEU A 167 0.10 19.31 -2.00
CA LEU A 167 1.49 19.27 -1.58
C LEU A 167 1.68 19.98 -0.23
N THR A 168 1.02 21.13 -0.03
CA THR A 168 0.97 21.80 1.26
C THR A 168 0.27 20.93 2.30
N HIS A 169 -0.82 20.24 1.90
CA HIS A 169 -1.51 19.27 2.75
C HIS A 169 -0.57 18.19 3.29
N GLU A 170 0.18 17.49 2.41
CA GLU A 170 1.17 16.48 2.82
C GLU A 170 2.17 17.03 3.82
N ARG A 171 2.75 18.20 3.53
CA ARG A 171 3.75 18.82 4.43
C ARG A 171 3.19 19.11 5.82
N VAL A 172 1.96 19.61 5.91
CA VAL A 172 1.28 19.87 7.18
C VAL A 172 0.96 18.56 7.89
N ALA A 173 0.35 17.60 7.19
CA ALA A 173 -0.01 16.29 7.75
C ALA A 173 1.22 15.53 8.26
N ARG A 174 2.32 15.54 7.50
CA ARG A 174 3.61 14.92 7.87
C ARG A 174 4.19 15.58 9.12
N GLY A 175 4.21 16.92 9.17
CA GLY A 175 4.67 17.67 10.34
C GLY A 175 3.85 17.34 11.60
N LEU A 176 2.53 17.27 11.47
CA LEU A 176 1.63 16.88 12.56
C LEU A 176 1.84 15.42 12.98
N SER A 177 2.00 14.49 12.03
CA SER A 177 2.27 13.08 12.37
C SER A 177 3.56 12.93 13.19
N VAL A 178 4.62 13.67 12.85
CA VAL A 178 5.87 13.71 13.62
C VAL A 178 5.63 14.27 15.03
N ALA A 179 4.90 15.40 15.15
CA ALA A 179 4.55 16.02 16.44
C ALA A 179 3.69 15.10 17.32
N LEU A 180 2.86 14.25 16.70
CA LEU A 180 2.00 13.28 17.38
C LEU A 180 2.71 11.95 17.68
N GLY A 181 4.03 11.86 17.47
CA GLY A 181 4.86 10.72 17.82
C GLY A 181 5.14 9.76 16.67
N GLY A 182 5.18 10.27 15.44
CA GLY A 182 5.72 9.60 14.26
C GLY A 182 4.74 8.76 13.45
N ILE A 183 3.50 8.55 13.95
CA ILE A 183 2.41 7.86 13.24
C ILE A 183 1.05 8.42 13.68
N ALA A 184 0.13 8.56 12.73
CA ALA A 184 -1.26 8.93 12.96
C ALA A 184 -2.17 8.28 11.92
N HIS A 185 -3.48 8.20 12.21
CA HIS A 185 -4.49 7.82 11.23
C HIS A 185 -4.97 9.06 10.50
N MET A 186 -5.26 8.93 9.22
CA MET A 186 -5.72 10.02 8.37
C MET A 186 -6.96 9.62 7.58
N VAL A 187 -7.92 10.55 7.53
CA VAL A 187 -9.07 10.51 6.63
C VAL A 187 -8.95 11.73 5.74
N GLU A 188 -8.88 11.51 4.45
CA GLU A 188 -8.58 12.54 3.46
C GLU A 188 -9.31 12.28 2.15
N TYR A 189 -9.28 13.23 1.20
CA TYR A 189 -9.95 13.09 -0.09
C TYR A 189 -11.42 12.67 0.01
N PRO A 190 -12.31 13.41 0.72
CA PRO A 190 -13.73 13.07 0.72
C PRO A 190 -14.28 13.12 -0.71
N LEU A 191 -14.81 11.99 -1.18
CA LEU A 191 -15.26 11.80 -2.56
C LEU A 191 -16.78 11.69 -2.63
N THR A 192 -17.35 12.11 -3.76
CA THR A 192 -18.68 11.62 -4.16
C THR A 192 -18.57 10.20 -4.71
N GLY A 193 -19.66 9.43 -4.72
CA GLY A 193 -19.68 8.10 -5.33
C GLY A 193 -19.32 8.13 -6.83
N ALA A 194 -19.75 9.20 -7.54
CA ALA A 194 -19.35 9.42 -8.93
C ALA A 194 -17.83 9.62 -9.07
N GLN A 195 -17.21 10.40 -8.19
CA GLN A 195 -15.75 10.60 -8.18
C GLN A 195 -15.00 9.32 -7.83
N ALA A 196 -15.47 8.56 -6.83
CA ALA A 196 -14.89 7.28 -6.46
C ALA A 196 -14.89 6.29 -7.64
N ARG A 197 -16.01 6.18 -8.38
CA ARG A 197 -16.10 5.35 -9.59
C ARG A 197 -15.13 5.77 -10.70
N GLN A 198 -15.00 7.08 -10.91
CA GLN A 198 -14.23 7.62 -12.04
C GLN A 198 -12.73 7.69 -11.77
N HIS A 199 -12.34 7.90 -10.52
CA HIS A 199 -10.99 8.33 -10.15
C HIS A 199 -10.30 7.38 -9.14
N SER A 200 -10.80 6.16 -8.93
CA SER A 200 -10.11 5.13 -8.16
C SER A 200 -9.56 4.02 -9.04
N ILE A 201 -8.76 3.14 -8.45
CA ILE A 201 -8.27 1.91 -9.08
C ILE A 201 -9.21 0.78 -8.65
N PRO A 202 -10.14 0.35 -9.50
CA PRO A 202 -11.18 -0.61 -9.14
C PRO A 202 -10.59 -2.02 -9.00
N GLY A 203 -11.14 -2.82 -8.07
CA GLY A 203 -10.77 -4.22 -7.88
C GLY A 203 -9.46 -4.44 -7.13
N SER A 204 -8.87 -3.40 -6.53
CA SER A 204 -7.59 -3.54 -5.83
C SER A 204 -7.70 -4.34 -4.54
N VAL A 205 -8.81 -4.21 -3.79
CA VAL A 205 -9.03 -4.99 -2.55
C VAL A 205 -9.26 -6.47 -2.87
N SER A 206 -10.13 -6.78 -3.83
CA SER A 206 -10.37 -8.16 -4.26
C SER A 206 -9.12 -8.79 -4.88
N THR A 207 -8.29 -8.02 -5.59
CA THR A 207 -6.99 -8.48 -6.10
C THR A 207 -6.04 -8.83 -4.94
N ALA A 208 -5.94 -7.98 -3.91
CA ALA A 208 -5.12 -8.29 -2.74
C ALA A 208 -5.58 -9.59 -2.05
N ILE A 209 -6.89 -9.80 -1.90
CA ILE A 209 -7.44 -11.06 -1.38
C ILE A 209 -7.05 -12.24 -2.28
N ALA A 210 -7.16 -12.09 -3.60
CA ALA A 210 -6.80 -13.15 -4.56
C ALA A 210 -5.32 -13.53 -4.48
N ILE A 211 -4.42 -12.55 -4.39
CA ILE A 211 -2.97 -12.74 -4.18
C ILE A 211 -2.71 -13.55 -2.91
N GLY A 212 -3.24 -13.10 -1.78
CA GLY A 212 -3.01 -13.79 -0.50
C GLY A 212 -3.57 -15.21 -0.48
N LYS A 213 -4.75 -15.41 -1.05
CA LYS A 213 -5.37 -16.73 -1.22
C LYS A 213 -4.52 -17.65 -2.11
N ALA A 214 -3.99 -17.13 -3.23
CA ALA A 214 -3.15 -17.91 -4.15
C ALA A 214 -1.89 -18.41 -3.44
N ILE A 215 -1.16 -17.52 -2.74
CA ILE A 215 0.03 -17.88 -1.96
C ILE A 215 -0.30 -18.95 -0.90
N ARG A 216 -1.35 -18.71 -0.09
CA ARG A 216 -1.77 -19.63 0.96
C ARG A 216 -2.15 -21.01 0.40
N THR A 217 -2.93 -21.03 -0.68
CA THR A 217 -3.39 -22.28 -1.30
C THR A 217 -2.21 -23.06 -1.88
N ALA A 218 -1.31 -22.39 -2.62
CA ALA A 218 -0.12 -23.03 -3.19
C ALA A 218 0.76 -23.65 -2.09
N ARG A 219 0.97 -22.97 -0.97
CA ARG A 219 1.71 -23.51 0.18
C ARG A 219 1.05 -24.75 0.78
N THR A 220 -0.28 -24.71 0.96
CA THR A 220 -1.04 -25.85 1.50
C THR A 220 -0.96 -27.07 0.57
N GLU A 221 -1.00 -26.84 -0.73
CA GLU A 221 -0.93 -27.86 -1.77
C GLU A 221 0.51 -28.23 -2.18
N ARG A 222 1.52 -27.63 -1.53
CA ARG A 222 2.95 -27.82 -1.83
C ARG A 222 3.32 -27.50 -3.29
N ARG A 223 2.64 -26.50 -3.86
CA ARG A 223 2.96 -25.88 -5.16
C ARG A 223 3.85 -24.65 -4.96
N ASP A 224 4.46 -24.17 -6.03
CA ASP A 224 5.27 -22.95 -5.98
C ASP A 224 4.39 -21.72 -5.72
N PRO A 225 4.55 -21.03 -4.57
CA PRO A 225 3.74 -19.85 -4.22
C PRO A 225 4.10 -18.63 -5.08
N PHE A 226 5.29 -18.54 -5.66
CA PHE A 226 5.68 -17.44 -6.54
C PHE A 226 5.00 -17.53 -7.90
N GLN A 227 4.88 -18.75 -8.44
CA GLN A 227 4.09 -18.98 -9.66
C GLN A 227 2.61 -18.69 -9.43
N ALA A 228 2.07 -19.11 -8.28
CA ALA A 228 0.67 -18.82 -7.93
C ALA A 228 0.42 -17.30 -7.75
N LEU A 229 1.35 -16.59 -7.16
CA LEU A 229 1.33 -15.12 -7.05
C LEU A 229 1.31 -14.48 -8.45
N ALA A 230 2.22 -14.87 -9.33
CA ALA A 230 2.30 -14.30 -10.69
C ALA A 230 1.02 -14.54 -11.49
N ALA A 231 0.43 -15.75 -11.38
CA ALA A 231 -0.85 -16.06 -12.00
C ALA A 231 -1.98 -15.17 -11.46
N ALA A 232 -2.10 -15.03 -10.13
CA ALA A 232 -3.13 -14.19 -9.52
C ALA A 232 -3.02 -12.70 -9.91
N LEU A 233 -1.79 -12.19 -10.06
CA LEU A 233 -1.55 -10.84 -10.55
C LEU A 233 -2.00 -10.68 -12.01
N GLY A 234 -1.59 -11.60 -12.88
CA GLY A 234 -1.99 -11.60 -14.30
C GLY A 234 -3.51 -11.69 -14.48
N ASP A 235 -4.16 -12.59 -13.74
CA ASP A 235 -5.62 -12.78 -13.79
C ASP A 235 -6.41 -11.54 -13.33
N SER A 236 -5.82 -10.69 -12.49
CA SER A 236 -6.46 -9.46 -12.03
C SER A 236 -6.64 -8.42 -13.14
N GLY A 237 -5.83 -8.45 -14.18
CA GLY A 237 -5.73 -7.42 -15.21
C GLY A 237 -5.11 -6.09 -14.73
N LEU A 238 -4.92 -5.89 -13.42
CA LEU A 238 -4.31 -4.68 -12.87
C LEU A 238 -2.78 -4.71 -12.94
N TYR A 239 -2.19 -5.91 -12.81
CA TYR A 239 -0.73 -6.13 -12.72
C TYR A 239 -0.30 -7.21 -13.73
N PRO A 240 -0.39 -6.93 -15.05
CA PRO A 240 -0.27 -7.96 -16.10
C PRO A 240 1.11 -8.63 -16.20
N HIS A 241 2.15 -8.01 -15.67
CA HIS A 241 3.51 -8.56 -15.68
C HIS A 241 4.01 -8.76 -14.26
N CYS A 242 4.54 -9.96 -13.99
CA CYS A 242 5.18 -10.31 -12.71
C CYS A 242 6.41 -11.16 -12.98
N LEU A 243 7.56 -10.76 -12.43
CA LEU A 243 8.86 -11.36 -12.65
C LEU A 243 9.59 -11.60 -11.33
N THR A 244 10.25 -12.74 -11.18
CA THR A 244 11.29 -12.93 -10.17
C THR A 244 12.58 -12.33 -10.71
N LEU A 245 13.04 -11.24 -10.14
CA LEU A 245 14.25 -10.53 -10.58
C LEU A 245 15.51 -11.15 -9.99
N PHE A 246 15.43 -11.66 -8.75
CA PHE A 246 16.62 -12.10 -8.03
C PHE A 246 16.27 -13.12 -6.93
N ASP A 247 17.21 -14.04 -6.68
CA ASP A 247 17.15 -15.04 -5.59
C ASP A 247 18.49 -15.01 -4.85
N GLY A 248 18.48 -14.67 -3.54
CA GLY A 248 19.71 -14.48 -2.81
C GLY A 248 19.53 -14.31 -1.30
N LYS A 249 20.59 -13.80 -0.68
CA LYS A 249 20.68 -13.56 0.76
C LYS A 249 21.05 -12.11 1.01
N ILE A 250 20.38 -11.46 1.97
CA ILE A 250 20.72 -10.09 2.40
C ILE A 250 22.08 -10.09 3.08
N THR A 251 23.01 -9.34 2.52
CA THR A 251 24.40 -9.23 2.99
C THR A 251 24.78 -7.85 3.50
N ASP A 252 23.95 -6.83 3.20
CA ASP A 252 24.11 -5.50 3.79
C ASP A 252 22.75 -4.77 3.85
N LEU A 253 22.59 -3.90 4.85
CA LEU A 253 21.39 -3.10 5.05
C LEU A 253 21.74 -1.77 5.72
N GLU A 254 21.55 -0.70 4.98
CA GLU A 254 21.59 0.66 5.51
C GLU A 254 20.15 1.16 5.66
N ARG A 255 19.79 1.67 6.83
CA ARG A 255 18.45 2.23 7.07
C ARG A 255 18.52 3.33 8.11
N GLU A 256 17.90 4.47 7.80
CA GLU A 256 17.73 5.60 8.71
C GLU A 256 16.31 6.17 8.64
N THR A 257 15.85 6.84 9.69
CA THR A 257 14.63 7.63 9.67
C THR A 257 14.99 9.09 9.43
N ARG A 258 14.53 9.66 8.32
CA ARG A 258 14.81 11.05 7.94
C ARG A 258 13.55 11.72 7.40
N GLY A 259 13.19 12.89 7.96
CA GLY A 259 12.03 13.68 7.52
C GLY A 259 10.68 12.96 7.63
N GLY A 260 10.56 11.97 8.54
CA GLY A 260 9.35 11.18 8.69
C GLY A 260 9.26 9.96 7.76
N PHE A 261 10.35 9.64 7.03
CA PHE A 261 10.45 8.48 6.15
C PHE A 261 11.53 7.50 6.62
N SER A 262 11.34 6.23 6.35
CA SER A 262 12.38 5.20 6.44
C SER A 262 13.13 5.13 5.10
N VAL A 263 14.37 5.61 5.06
CA VAL A 263 15.20 5.68 3.85
C VAL A 263 16.36 4.71 3.97
N GLY A 264 16.71 4.03 2.88
CA GLY A 264 17.85 3.13 2.92
C GLY A 264 18.14 2.36 1.64
N ARG A 265 19.03 1.40 1.82
CA ARG A 265 19.48 0.49 0.77
C ARG A 265 19.65 -0.92 1.35
N VAL A 266 19.20 -1.93 0.62
CA VAL A 266 19.50 -3.33 0.92
C VAL A 266 20.32 -3.92 -0.21
N THR A 267 21.34 -4.70 0.17
CA THR A 267 22.20 -5.45 -0.75
C THR A 267 21.95 -6.93 -0.55
N ILE A 268 21.77 -7.64 -1.67
CA ILE A 268 21.45 -9.07 -1.71
C ILE A 268 22.47 -9.75 -2.62
N ASP A 269 23.22 -10.71 -2.10
CA ASP A 269 24.12 -11.53 -2.91
C ASP A 269 23.38 -12.79 -3.41
N GLY A 270 23.54 -13.11 -4.68
CA GLY A 270 22.88 -14.24 -5.34
C GLY A 270 23.38 -15.59 -4.85
N PHE A 271 22.53 -16.63 -4.93
CA PHE A 271 22.90 -18.01 -4.60
C PHE A 271 23.64 -18.76 -5.73
N GLY A 272 23.92 -18.14 -6.85
CA GLY A 272 24.61 -18.78 -7.98
C GLY A 272 26.10 -18.54 -8.00
N ASP A 273 26.79 -19.29 -8.87
CA ASP A 273 28.25 -19.24 -9.05
C ASP A 273 28.69 -18.02 -9.84
N GLY A 274 28.33 -16.87 -9.62
CA GLY A 274 28.71 -15.70 -10.41
C GLY A 274 28.93 -14.42 -9.62
N GLY A 275 28.69 -14.46 -8.29
CA GLY A 275 28.86 -13.27 -7.44
C GLY A 275 27.92 -12.13 -7.82
N SER A 276 26.79 -12.40 -8.51
CA SER A 276 25.79 -11.39 -8.89
C SER A 276 25.17 -10.77 -7.65
N ARG A 277 24.90 -9.47 -7.74
CA ARG A 277 24.41 -8.65 -6.62
C ARG A 277 23.20 -7.83 -7.02
N MET A 278 22.19 -7.83 -6.16
CA MET A 278 21.02 -6.95 -6.26
C MET A 278 21.10 -5.86 -5.20
N GLU A 279 20.91 -4.61 -5.61
CA GLU A 279 20.69 -3.47 -4.71
C GLU A 279 19.27 -2.97 -4.87
N VAL A 280 18.57 -2.75 -3.73
CA VAL A 280 17.25 -2.13 -3.72
C VAL A 280 17.30 -0.88 -2.84
N LEU A 281 16.99 0.28 -3.44
CA LEU A 281 16.82 1.54 -2.72
C LEU A 281 15.37 1.71 -2.30
N PHE A 282 15.14 2.25 -1.11
CA PHE A 282 13.80 2.47 -0.59
C PHE A 282 13.65 3.81 0.15
N GLN A 283 12.43 4.36 0.12
CA GLN A 283 11.94 5.45 0.97
C GLN A 283 10.51 5.06 1.41
N ASN A 284 10.38 4.47 2.58
CA ASN A 284 9.28 3.62 3.02
C ASN A 284 9.10 2.41 2.08
N GLU A 285 8.77 2.65 0.82
CA GLU A 285 8.59 1.69 -0.27
C GLU A 285 9.88 1.47 -1.05
N ASN A 286 10.01 0.30 -1.69
CA ASN A 286 11.08 0.02 -2.62
C ASN A 286 10.89 0.84 -3.91
N LEU A 287 11.93 1.57 -4.32
CA LEU A 287 11.88 2.54 -5.40
C LEU A 287 12.62 2.09 -6.67
N VAL A 288 13.77 1.45 -6.51
CA VAL A 288 14.57 0.95 -7.64
C VAL A 288 15.34 -0.29 -7.25
N ALA A 289 15.35 -1.28 -8.12
CA ALA A 289 16.17 -2.49 -8.01
C ALA A 289 17.22 -2.51 -9.12
N ARG A 290 18.49 -2.70 -8.74
CA ARG A 290 19.63 -2.79 -9.67
C ARG A 290 20.35 -4.10 -9.46
N GLN A 291 20.51 -4.85 -10.53
CA GLN A 291 21.36 -6.05 -10.55
C GLN A 291 22.68 -5.71 -11.25
N ASP A 292 23.80 -5.86 -10.54
CA ASP A 292 25.14 -5.56 -11.06
C ASP A 292 25.23 -4.18 -11.73
N GLY A 293 24.55 -3.18 -11.10
CA GLY A 293 24.47 -1.80 -11.58
C GLY A 293 23.38 -1.54 -12.63
N ARG A 294 22.83 -2.55 -13.30
CA ARG A 294 21.75 -2.40 -14.27
C ARG A 294 20.39 -2.32 -13.58
N VAL A 295 19.58 -1.32 -13.93
CA VAL A 295 18.20 -1.21 -13.44
C VAL A 295 17.35 -2.36 -13.97
N ARG A 296 16.64 -3.05 -13.08
CA ARG A 296 15.75 -4.18 -13.38
C ARG A 296 14.28 -3.84 -13.11
N ALA A 297 14.02 -2.96 -12.17
CA ALA A 297 12.70 -2.42 -11.89
C ALA A 297 12.82 -1.05 -11.24
N MET A 298 11.82 -0.20 -11.44
CA MET A 298 11.73 1.12 -10.84
C MET A 298 10.27 1.53 -10.62
N VAL A 299 10.05 2.38 -9.61
CA VAL A 299 8.76 3.01 -9.32
C VAL A 299 8.20 3.73 -10.58
N PRO A 300 6.88 3.67 -10.88
CA PRO A 300 5.79 3.14 -10.05
C PRO A 300 5.62 1.61 -10.08
N ASP A 301 6.37 0.86 -10.89
CA ASP A 301 6.28 -0.60 -10.84
C ASP A 301 6.65 -1.13 -9.45
N LEU A 302 5.99 -2.18 -9.02
CA LEU A 302 6.16 -2.74 -7.71
C LEU A 302 7.48 -3.51 -7.61
N ILE A 303 8.16 -3.37 -6.48
CA ILE A 303 9.38 -4.11 -6.16
C ILE A 303 9.18 -4.67 -4.76
N THR A 304 9.03 -5.97 -4.62
CA THR A 304 8.71 -6.58 -3.33
C THR A 304 9.75 -7.62 -2.96
N ILE A 305 10.33 -7.47 -1.77
CA ILE A 305 11.25 -8.45 -1.20
C ILE A 305 10.44 -9.44 -0.39
N MET A 306 10.58 -10.73 -0.70
CA MET A 306 9.80 -11.80 -0.08
C MET A 306 10.71 -12.88 0.49
N ASP A 307 10.29 -13.48 1.59
CA ASP A 307 10.97 -14.65 2.13
C ASP A 307 10.98 -15.78 1.09
N ARG A 308 12.16 -16.34 0.87
CA ARG A 308 12.42 -17.32 -0.18
C ARG A 308 11.62 -18.61 -0.03
N GLU A 309 11.36 -19.01 1.20
CA GLU A 309 10.73 -20.31 1.50
C GLU A 309 9.20 -20.17 1.66
N THR A 310 8.76 -19.07 2.27
CA THR A 310 7.36 -18.88 2.60
C THR A 310 6.58 -18.03 1.60
N ALA A 311 7.29 -17.24 0.78
CA ALA A 311 6.70 -16.19 -0.04
C ALA A 311 5.87 -15.18 0.78
N ASP A 312 6.19 -14.98 2.05
CA ASP A 312 5.67 -13.87 2.83
C ASP A 312 6.48 -12.62 2.52
N THR A 313 5.82 -11.50 2.35
CA THR A 313 6.49 -10.21 2.11
C THR A 313 7.28 -9.77 3.34
N ILE A 314 8.47 -9.24 3.11
CA ILE A 314 9.30 -8.63 4.14
C ILE A 314 9.28 -7.12 3.91
N THR A 315 8.63 -6.40 4.81
CA THR A 315 8.56 -4.94 4.75
C THR A 315 9.91 -4.29 5.10
N THR A 316 10.14 -3.06 4.65
CA THR A 316 11.45 -2.40 4.78
C THR A 316 11.93 -2.30 6.23
N GLU A 317 11.02 -2.14 7.20
CA GLU A 317 11.33 -2.12 8.63
C GLU A 317 11.69 -3.49 9.20
N ARG A 318 11.30 -4.59 8.52
CA ARG A 318 11.59 -5.98 8.92
C ARG A 318 12.78 -6.62 8.21
N LEU A 319 13.39 -5.94 7.24
CA LEU A 319 14.61 -6.42 6.59
C LEU A 319 15.73 -6.59 7.59
N LYS A 320 16.48 -7.70 7.49
CA LYS A 320 17.60 -8.05 8.35
C LYS A 320 18.70 -8.74 7.57
N TYR A 321 19.95 -8.51 7.99
CA TYR A 321 21.08 -9.28 7.51
C TYR A 321 20.85 -10.79 7.64
N GLY A 322 21.20 -11.54 6.62
CA GLY A 322 21.16 -13.00 6.62
C GLY A 322 19.85 -13.61 6.13
N GLN A 323 18.77 -12.84 5.95
CA GLN A 323 17.52 -13.35 5.37
C GLN A 323 17.74 -13.86 3.95
N ARG A 324 17.14 -15.02 3.64
CA ARG A 324 17.10 -15.61 2.30
C ARG A 324 15.84 -15.11 1.60
N VAL A 325 16.01 -14.45 0.46
CA VAL A 325 14.92 -13.67 -0.14
C VAL A 325 14.85 -13.87 -1.66
N LYS A 326 13.66 -13.62 -2.21
CA LYS A 326 13.46 -13.32 -3.63
C LYS A 326 13.01 -11.89 -3.79
N VAL A 327 13.50 -11.23 -4.83
CA VAL A 327 13.04 -9.91 -5.27
C VAL A 327 12.06 -10.12 -6.42
N ILE A 328 10.82 -9.73 -6.20
CA ILE A 328 9.74 -9.84 -7.18
C ILE A 328 9.39 -8.44 -7.68
N ALA A 329 9.22 -8.30 -8.99
CA ALA A 329 8.67 -7.08 -9.57
C ALA A 329 7.34 -7.37 -10.25
N ALA A 330 6.41 -6.40 -10.17
CA ALA A 330 5.14 -6.43 -10.88
C ALA A 330 4.88 -5.09 -11.56
N SER A 331 4.24 -5.11 -12.72
CA SER A 331 3.82 -3.89 -13.40
C SER A 331 2.81 -3.13 -12.54
N ALA A 332 2.93 -1.81 -12.48
CA ALA A 332 1.90 -0.97 -11.85
C ALA A 332 0.61 -0.94 -12.69
N PRO A 333 -0.55 -0.62 -12.08
CA PRO A 333 -1.76 -0.30 -12.83
C PRO A 333 -1.51 0.75 -13.91
N SER A 334 -2.12 0.60 -15.09
CA SER A 334 -1.87 1.45 -16.25
C SER A 334 -2.06 2.94 -15.96
N MET A 335 -3.01 3.28 -15.10
CA MET A 335 -3.28 4.68 -14.68
C MET A 335 -2.06 5.34 -14.02
N LEU A 336 -1.20 4.59 -13.35
CA LEU A 336 0.03 5.09 -12.71
C LEU A 336 1.20 5.23 -13.70
N ARG A 337 1.09 4.68 -14.90
CA ARG A 337 2.08 4.76 -15.97
C ARG A 337 1.77 5.85 -16.99
N GLU A 338 0.66 6.58 -16.83
CA GLU A 338 0.33 7.76 -17.66
C GLU A 338 1.29 8.92 -17.38
N PRO A 339 1.59 9.80 -18.35
CA PRO A 339 2.53 10.91 -18.17
C PRO A 339 2.20 11.81 -16.98
N ALA A 340 0.91 12.10 -16.74
CA ALA A 340 0.47 12.92 -15.60
C ALA A 340 0.78 12.23 -14.26
N ALA A 341 0.61 10.91 -14.18
CA ALA A 341 0.95 10.13 -12.99
C ALA A 341 2.47 10.03 -12.80
N LEU A 342 3.23 9.75 -13.86
CA LEU A 342 4.68 9.63 -13.80
C LEU A 342 5.38 10.90 -13.32
N SER A 343 4.81 12.08 -13.59
CA SER A 343 5.34 13.34 -13.05
C SER A 343 5.26 13.42 -11.52
N LEU A 344 4.35 12.66 -10.90
CA LEU A 344 4.11 12.66 -9.45
C LEU A 344 4.67 11.43 -8.74
N VAL A 345 4.58 10.26 -9.38
CA VAL A 345 4.93 8.95 -8.78
C VAL A 345 6.05 8.22 -9.52
N GLY A 346 6.62 8.82 -10.57
CA GLY A 346 7.72 8.26 -11.31
C GLY A 346 9.09 8.48 -10.66
N PRO A 347 10.17 7.92 -11.23
CA PRO A 347 11.52 8.00 -10.66
C PRO A 347 12.00 9.41 -10.35
N ALA A 348 11.67 10.37 -11.21
CA ALA A 348 12.08 11.77 -11.05
C ALA A 348 11.53 12.42 -9.76
N ALA A 349 10.34 12.02 -9.30
CA ALA A 349 9.75 12.50 -8.05
C ALA A 349 10.59 12.12 -6.81
N PHE A 350 11.40 11.07 -6.92
CA PHE A 350 12.30 10.58 -5.87
C PHE A 350 13.77 10.93 -6.13
N GLY A 351 14.06 11.81 -7.08
CA GLY A 351 15.43 12.18 -7.44
C GLY A 351 16.23 11.03 -8.08
N LEU A 352 15.57 10.00 -8.60
CA LEU A 352 16.20 8.90 -9.30
C LEU A 352 16.47 9.30 -10.77
N GLY A 353 17.69 9.01 -11.24
CA GLY A 353 18.23 9.58 -12.47
C GLY A 353 17.58 9.17 -13.79
N PRO A 354 17.23 7.88 -14.07
CA PRO A 354 16.65 7.54 -15.35
C PRO A 354 15.13 7.77 -15.39
N ASP A 355 14.62 8.06 -16.59
CA ASP A 355 13.18 8.10 -16.84
C ASP A 355 12.56 6.71 -16.62
N PHE A 356 11.27 6.70 -16.31
CA PHE A 356 10.55 5.45 -16.10
C PHE A 356 10.62 4.55 -17.34
N THR A 357 11.03 3.33 -17.12
CA THR A 357 10.99 2.26 -18.12
C THR A 357 10.25 1.06 -17.51
N PRO A 358 9.18 0.57 -18.15
CA PRO A 358 8.38 -0.57 -17.67
C PRO A 358 9.22 -1.82 -17.43
N ILE A 359 8.86 -2.62 -16.40
CA ILE A 359 9.61 -3.85 -16.06
C ILE A 359 9.69 -4.84 -17.21
N GLU A 360 8.62 -4.94 -18.00
CA GLU A 360 8.56 -5.81 -19.18
C GLU A 360 9.55 -5.38 -20.29
N ILE A 361 9.92 -4.10 -20.35
CA ILE A 361 10.93 -3.57 -21.26
C ILE A 361 12.33 -3.75 -20.68
N LEU A 362 12.53 -3.43 -19.40
CA LEU A 362 13.83 -3.57 -18.71
C LEU A 362 14.36 -5.00 -18.73
N ASN A 363 13.46 -5.99 -18.81
CA ASN A 363 13.80 -7.42 -18.74
C ASN A 363 13.58 -8.20 -20.05
N GLN A 364 13.42 -7.50 -21.17
CA GLN A 364 13.34 -8.14 -22.49
C GLN A 364 14.60 -8.96 -22.79
N GLY A 365 14.42 -10.25 -23.17
CA GLY A 365 15.50 -11.14 -23.54
C GLY A 365 16.07 -12.01 -22.41
N GLU A 366 15.63 -11.84 -21.17
CA GLU A 366 15.92 -12.76 -20.08
C GLU A 366 14.69 -13.67 -19.93
N GLY A 367 14.85 -14.94 -20.33
CA GLY A 367 13.77 -15.90 -20.55
C GLY A 367 12.70 -15.95 -19.46
N ALA A 368 11.47 -16.13 -19.92
CA ALA A 368 10.29 -16.43 -19.14
C ALA A 368 10.41 -17.81 -18.46
#